data_1a23ed30e4ac6112322ee034d15a28a0
#
_entry.id   1a23ed30e4ac6112322ee034d15a28a0
#
_cell.length_a   1.000
_cell.length_b   1.000
_cell.length_c   1.000
_cell.angle_alpha   90.00
_cell.angle_beta   90.00
_cell.angle_gamma   90.00
#
_symmetry.space_group_name_H-M   'P 1'
#
loop_
_entity.id
_entity.type
_entity.pdbx_description
1 polymer ?
#
loop_
_entity_poly.entity_id
_entity_poly.type
_entity_poly.pdbx_seq_one_letter_code
_entity_poly.pdbx_strand_id
1 'polypeptide(L)'
;MRMLLDGLHDMMADFGSLGAFAKSAAKTHQTVEVLSALSAFFYELGIKGMVPSPKSSVAKRPCMFLRWMVRDGSPVDLGLWSDFIDKRTLFIPMDTHVLQEARNIGLVGSKTASWNTVVRLTDALREVFPDDPTRGDFALFGYGVNKGNRFTGVDPQNK
;
A
#
# COMPACT_ATOMS: atom_id res chain seq x y z
N MET A 1 -20.21 -7.53 9.06
CA MET A 1 -19.94 -6.33 9.88
C MET A 1 -19.69 -6.69 11.35
N ARG A 2 -20.59 -7.43 12.02
CA ARG A 2 -20.44 -7.82 13.45
C ARG A 2 -19.11 -8.53 13.73
N MET A 3 -18.77 -9.60 13.00
CA MET A 3 -17.51 -10.33 13.15
C MET A 3 -16.25 -9.44 13.07
N LEU A 4 -16.26 -8.39 12.24
CA LEU A 4 -15.15 -7.44 12.16
C LEU A 4 -15.01 -6.64 13.45
N LEU A 5 -16.12 -6.14 13.98
CA LEU A 5 -16.14 -5.35 15.22
C LEU A 5 -15.75 -6.22 16.41
N ASP A 6 -16.27 -7.44 16.48
CA ASP A 6 -15.93 -8.41 17.53
C ASP A 6 -14.41 -8.72 17.49
N GLY A 7 -13.86 -9.03 16.30
CA GLY A 7 -12.43 -9.30 16.14
C GLY A 7 -11.52 -8.08 16.42
N LEU A 8 -11.96 -6.87 16.07
CA LEU A 8 -11.22 -5.66 16.45
C LEU A 8 -11.30 -5.41 17.98
N HIS A 9 -12.44 -5.72 18.60
CA HIS A 9 -12.59 -5.65 20.05
C HIS A 9 -11.61 -6.60 20.75
N ASP A 10 -11.54 -7.86 20.30
CA ASP A 10 -10.62 -8.86 20.85
C ASP A 10 -9.15 -8.44 20.64
N MET A 11 -8.80 -7.93 19.46
CA MET A 11 -7.46 -7.38 19.21
C MET A 11 -7.15 -6.22 20.17
N MET A 12 -8.10 -5.33 20.43
CA MET A 12 -7.89 -4.22 21.36
C MET A 12 -7.79 -4.70 22.81
N ALA A 13 -8.51 -5.76 23.18
CA ALA A 13 -8.40 -6.37 24.50
C ALA A 13 -7.02 -7.01 24.73
N ASP A 14 -6.49 -7.73 23.71
CA ASP A 14 -5.23 -8.45 23.80
C ASP A 14 -3.99 -7.53 23.66
N PHE A 15 -4.06 -6.54 22.78
CA PHE A 15 -2.91 -5.69 22.40
C PHE A 15 -3.06 -4.23 22.81
N GLY A 16 -4.24 -3.81 23.27
CA GLY A 16 -4.54 -2.42 23.59
C GLY A 16 -4.83 -1.54 22.38
N SER A 17 -4.23 -1.80 21.21
CA SER A 17 -4.48 -1.06 19.96
C SER A 17 -4.00 -1.83 18.74
N LEU A 18 -4.53 -1.45 17.57
CA LEU A 18 -4.03 -1.96 16.28
C LEU A 18 -2.54 -1.60 16.06
N GLY A 19 -2.10 -0.44 16.55
CA GLY A 19 -0.69 -0.04 16.51
C GLY A 19 0.21 -0.93 17.37
N ALA A 20 -0.23 -1.31 18.57
CA ALA A 20 0.50 -2.23 19.43
C ALA A 20 0.58 -3.64 18.82
N PHE A 21 -0.50 -4.13 18.21
CA PHE A 21 -0.49 -5.36 17.40
C PHE A 21 0.51 -5.27 16.26
N ALA A 22 0.46 -4.20 15.46
CA ALA A 22 1.39 -4.00 14.35
C ALA A 22 2.85 -3.93 14.82
N LYS A 23 3.12 -3.25 15.95
CA LYS A 23 4.45 -3.16 16.55
C LYS A 23 4.97 -4.53 17.02
N SER A 24 4.10 -5.36 17.59
CA SER A 24 4.47 -6.73 17.98
C SER A 24 4.85 -7.63 16.80
N ALA A 25 4.28 -7.34 15.61
CA ALA A 25 4.55 -8.05 14.37
C ALA A 25 5.80 -7.55 13.63
N ALA A 26 6.18 -6.29 13.80
CA ALA A 26 7.30 -5.62 13.11
C ALA A 26 8.66 -5.95 13.75
N LYS A 27 9.04 -7.22 13.76
CA LYS A 27 10.27 -7.72 14.45
C LYS A 27 11.57 -7.19 13.86
N THR A 28 11.59 -6.96 12.54
CA THR A 28 12.73 -6.43 11.78
C THR A 28 12.44 -5.07 11.17
N HIS A 29 11.43 -4.37 11.67
CA HIS A 29 10.97 -3.06 11.19
C HIS A 29 10.49 -3.04 9.72
N GLN A 30 10.10 -4.21 9.19
CA GLN A 30 9.69 -4.36 7.80
C GLN A 30 8.16 -4.42 7.63
N THR A 31 7.69 -3.68 6.64
CA THR A 31 6.26 -3.61 6.27
C THR A 31 5.65 -4.98 5.96
N VAL A 32 6.41 -5.90 5.34
CA VAL A 32 5.92 -7.23 4.96
C VAL A 32 5.51 -8.10 6.15
N GLU A 33 6.15 -7.92 7.30
CA GLU A 33 5.82 -8.65 8.54
C GLU A 33 4.43 -8.25 9.04
N VAL A 34 4.19 -6.93 9.14
CA VAL A 34 2.91 -6.37 9.58
C VAL A 34 1.80 -6.71 8.59
N LEU A 35 2.08 -6.59 7.28
CA LEU A 35 1.16 -6.96 6.22
C LEU A 35 0.71 -8.42 6.32
N SER A 36 1.65 -9.32 6.58
CA SER A 36 1.39 -10.76 6.74
C SER A 36 0.59 -11.05 8.03
N ALA A 37 0.95 -10.40 9.13
CA ALA A 37 0.26 -10.58 10.41
C ALA A 37 -1.18 -10.08 10.37
N LEU A 38 -1.41 -8.88 9.82
CA LEU A 38 -2.76 -8.34 9.63
C LEU A 38 -3.62 -9.25 8.75
N SER A 39 -3.05 -9.72 7.64
CA SER A 39 -3.77 -10.61 6.73
C SER A 39 -4.13 -11.95 7.40
N ALA A 40 -3.21 -12.53 8.18
CA ALA A 40 -3.45 -13.77 8.90
C ALA A 40 -4.54 -13.59 9.97
N PHE A 41 -4.45 -12.54 10.79
CA PHE A 41 -5.41 -12.22 11.83
C PHE A 41 -6.85 -12.13 11.28
N PHE A 42 -7.07 -11.31 10.24
CA PHE A 42 -8.39 -11.17 9.65
C PHE A 42 -8.87 -12.44 8.91
N TYR A 43 -7.95 -13.24 8.39
CA TYR A 43 -8.29 -14.51 7.78
C TYR A 43 -8.79 -15.52 8.82
N GLU A 44 -8.16 -15.61 9.99
CA GLU A 44 -8.57 -16.49 11.11
C GLU A 44 -9.95 -16.10 11.66
N LEU A 45 -10.29 -14.81 11.66
CA LEU A 45 -11.63 -14.33 12.00
C LEU A 45 -12.69 -14.65 10.92
N GLY A 46 -12.34 -15.34 9.83
CA GLY A 46 -13.24 -15.63 8.72
C GLY A 46 -13.54 -14.44 7.81
N ILE A 47 -12.86 -13.30 8.00
CA ILE A 47 -13.03 -12.06 7.21
C ILE A 47 -12.12 -12.09 5.99
N LYS A 48 -12.43 -13.00 5.08
CA LYS A 48 -11.66 -13.19 3.84
C LYS A 48 -11.86 -11.99 2.89
N GLY A 49 -10.75 -11.47 2.35
CA GLY A 49 -10.76 -10.46 1.30
C GLY A 49 -10.83 -9.00 1.76
N MET A 50 -11.06 -8.68 3.04
CA MET A 50 -10.95 -7.31 3.56
C MET A 50 -9.49 -6.87 3.66
N VAL A 51 -8.65 -7.74 4.25
CA VAL A 51 -7.20 -7.59 4.30
C VAL A 51 -6.55 -8.71 3.49
N PRO A 52 -6.49 -8.57 2.16
CA PRO A 52 -6.00 -9.62 1.28
C PRO A 52 -4.50 -9.89 1.49
N SER A 53 -4.13 -11.16 1.45
CA SER A 53 -2.75 -11.59 1.60
C SER A 53 -1.91 -11.32 0.35
N PRO A 54 -0.63 -10.94 0.51
CA PRO A 54 0.33 -10.93 -0.59
C PRO A 54 0.48 -12.28 -1.32
N LYS A 55 0.21 -13.39 -0.61
CA LYS A 55 0.25 -14.74 -1.21
C LYS A 55 -0.82 -14.96 -2.30
N SER A 56 -1.92 -14.23 -2.26
CA SER A 56 -3.08 -14.44 -3.15
C SER A 56 -3.52 -13.19 -3.93
N SER A 57 -2.91 -12.02 -3.69
CA SER A 57 -3.32 -10.78 -4.33
C SER A 57 -2.20 -9.74 -4.37
N VAL A 58 -2.45 -8.61 -5.07
CA VAL A 58 -1.58 -7.42 -5.06
C VAL A 58 -1.63 -6.65 -3.73
N ALA A 59 -2.49 -7.03 -2.81
CA ALA A 59 -2.65 -6.44 -1.48
C ALA A 59 -2.75 -4.88 -1.48
N LYS A 60 -3.38 -4.28 -2.52
CA LYS A 60 -3.43 -2.81 -2.69
C LYS A 60 -3.93 -2.09 -1.44
N ARG A 61 -5.09 -2.52 -0.89
CA ARG A 61 -5.69 -1.85 0.28
C ARG A 61 -4.81 -1.87 1.53
N PRO A 62 -4.25 -3.04 1.93
CA PRO A 62 -3.31 -3.05 3.06
C PRO A 62 -2.01 -2.28 2.78
N CYS A 63 -1.46 -2.30 1.55
CA CYS A 63 -0.30 -1.48 1.21
C CYS A 63 -0.62 0.02 1.33
N MET A 64 -1.81 0.44 0.88
CA MET A 64 -2.25 1.84 1.02
C MET A 64 -2.45 2.22 2.49
N PHE A 65 -3.06 1.35 3.30
CA PHE A 65 -3.21 1.57 4.73
C PHE A 65 -1.86 1.70 5.43
N LEU A 66 -0.92 0.78 5.15
CA LEU A 66 0.43 0.85 5.72
C LEU A 66 1.19 2.11 5.28
N ARG A 67 1.03 2.56 4.04
CA ARG A 67 1.58 3.84 3.60
C ARG A 67 1.06 4.98 4.48
N TRP A 68 -0.26 5.08 4.70
CA TRP A 68 -0.84 6.11 5.56
C TRP A 68 -0.31 6.08 6.98
N MET A 69 -0.13 4.88 7.54
CA MET A 69 0.29 4.71 8.93
C MET A 69 1.79 4.94 9.13
N VAL A 70 2.63 4.64 8.14
CA VAL A 70 4.10 4.61 8.28
C VAL A 70 4.75 5.88 7.73
N ARG A 71 4.24 6.43 6.63
CA ARG A 71 4.88 7.53 5.92
C ARG A 71 4.70 8.84 6.68
N ASP A 72 5.80 9.35 7.20
CA ASP A 72 5.91 10.66 7.86
C ASP A 72 6.24 11.79 6.86
N GLY A 73 6.07 13.03 7.28
CA GLY A 73 6.41 14.20 6.47
C GLY A 73 5.56 14.38 5.21
N SER A 74 4.41 13.75 5.13
CA SER A 74 3.44 13.84 4.04
C SER A 74 2.21 14.64 4.48
N PRO A 75 1.63 15.50 3.64
CA PRO A 75 0.42 16.25 4.00
C PRO A 75 -0.84 15.39 4.06
N VAL A 76 -0.79 14.15 3.58
CA VAL A 76 -1.95 13.25 3.46
C VAL A 76 -1.78 11.93 4.20
N ASP A 77 -0.58 11.61 4.67
CA ASP A 77 -0.29 10.38 5.42
C ASP A 77 -0.10 10.72 6.91
N LEU A 78 -0.42 9.78 7.80
CA LEU A 78 -0.48 10.02 9.24
C LEU A 78 0.86 9.83 9.96
N GLY A 79 1.71 8.91 9.47
CA GLY A 79 3.03 8.62 10.03
C GLY A 79 3.05 8.05 11.46
N LEU A 80 1.91 7.54 11.96
CA LEU A 80 1.76 7.08 13.36
C LEU A 80 2.63 5.87 13.70
N TRP A 81 3.15 5.17 12.70
CA TRP A 81 3.96 3.94 12.86
C TRP A 81 5.40 4.11 12.35
N SER A 82 5.82 5.34 12.09
CA SER A 82 7.16 5.67 11.58
C SER A 82 8.28 5.35 12.59
N ASP A 83 7.96 5.23 13.88
CA ASP A 83 8.91 4.90 14.94
C ASP A 83 9.31 3.42 14.97
N PHE A 84 8.50 2.52 14.39
CA PHE A 84 8.76 1.07 14.42
C PHE A 84 8.67 0.36 13.06
N ILE A 85 8.29 1.04 11.99
CA ILE A 85 8.36 0.52 10.61
C ILE A 85 9.14 1.50 9.75
N ASP A 86 10.14 0.97 9.03
CA ASP A 86 10.93 1.76 8.10
C ASP A 86 10.14 2.00 6.79
N LYS A 87 9.90 3.27 6.44
CA LYS A 87 9.20 3.65 5.20
C LYS A 87 9.88 3.18 3.92
N ARG A 88 11.19 2.92 3.96
CA ARG A 88 11.94 2.33 2.84
C ARG A 88 11.45 0.92 2.49
N THR A 89 10.78 0.24 3.43
CA THR A 89 10.24 -1.12 3.25
C THR A 89 8.80 -1.14 2.74
N LEU A 90 8.16 0.02 2.57
CA LEU A 90 6.82 0.13 2.03
C LEU A 90 6.72 -0.42 0.61
N PHE A 91 5.57 -0.99 0.30
CA PHE A 91 5.21 -1.43 -1.04
C PHE A 91 4.22 -0.47 -1.68
N ILE A 92 4.40 -0.25 -2.99
CA ILE A 92 3.46 0.59 -3.75
C ILE A 92 2.06 -0.04 -3.75
N PRO A 93 0.99 0.74 -3.48
CA PRO A 93 -0.38 0.24 -3.56
C PRO A 93 -0.83 0.10 -5.02
N MET A 94 -0.31 -0.91 -5.71
CA MET A 94 -0.51 -1.14 -7.13
C MET A 94 -1.96 -1.52 -7.46
N ASP A 95 -2.55 -0.81 -8.42
CA ASP A 95 -3.78 -1.20 -9.12
C ASP A 95 -3.54 -1.35 -10.62
N THR A 96 -4.62 -1.54 -11.38
CA THR A 96 -4.55 -1.69 -12.83
C THR A 96 -4.04 -0.43 -13.53
N HIS A 97 -4.38 0.76 -13.03
CA HIS A 97 -3.91 2.03 -13.59
C HIS A 97 -2.43 2.25 -13.30
N VAL A 98 -2.01 2.07 -12.05
CA VAL A 98 -0.60 2.16 -11.66
C VAL A 98 0.25 1.16 -12.45
N LEU A 99 -0.21 -0.08 -12.61
CA LEU A 99 0.48 -1.09 -13.41
C LEU A 99 0.57 -0.68 -14.89
N GLN A 100 -0.52 -0.16 -15.46
CA GLN A 100 -0.56 0.31 -16.84
C GLN A 100 0.46 1.43 -17.07
N GLU A 101 0.47 2.46 -16.22
CA GLU A 101 1.39 3.59 -16.39
C GLU A 101 2.84 3.20 -16.10
N ALA A 102 3.10 2.35 -15.10
CA ALA A 102 4.44 1.80 -14.85
C ALA A 102 5.01 1.04 -16.06
N ARG A 103 4.13 0.30 -16.78
CA ARG A 103 4.51 -0.38 -18.03
C ARG A 103 4.76 0.60 -19.18
N ASN A 104 3.90 1.61 -19.32
CA ASN A 104 4.01 2.63 -20.38
C ASN A 104 5.36 3.37 -20.31
N ILE A 105 5.89 3.58 -19.11
CA ILE A 105 7.20 4.24 -18.90
C ILE A 105 8.36 3.26 -18.71
N GLY A 106 8.12 1.95 -18.86
CA GLY A 106 9.15 0.93 -18.86
C GLY A 106 9.68 0.48 -17.49
N LEU A 107 9.01 0.84 -16.37
CA LEU A 107 9.43 0.40 -15.02
C LEU A 107 9.21 -1.08 -14.80
N VAL A 108 8.18 -1.67 -15.41
CA VAL A 108 7.91 -3.12 -15.34
C VAL A 108 7.43 -3.65 -16.70
N GLY A 109 7.85 -4.87 -17.05
CA GLY A 109 7.41 -5.54 -18.29
C GLY A 109 6.15 -6.41 -18.09
N SER A 110 5.81 -6.79 -16.86
CA SER A 110 4.71 -7.70 -16.57
C SER A 110 3.34 -7.10 -16.89
N LYS A 111 2.48 -7.91 -17.52
CA LYS A 111 1.05 -7.58 -17.75
C LYS A 111 0.15 -8.06 -16.61
N THR A 112 0.64 -8.94 -15.78
CA THR A 112 -0.14 -9.61 -14.72
C THR A 112 -0.04 -8.83 -13.42
N ALA A 113 -1.20 -8.47 -12.86
CA ALA A 113 -1.29 -7.90 -11.53
C ALA A 113 -1.10 -9.02 -10.49
N SER A 114 0.12 -9.16 -9.97
CA SER A 114 0.52 -10.15 -8.97
C SER A 114 1.38 -9.50 -7.89
N TRP A 115 1.54 -10.17 -6.76
CA TRP A 115 2.46 -9.70 -5.71
C TRP A 115 3.91 -9.56 -6.21
N ASN A 116 4.37 -10.51 -7.02
CA ASN A 116 5.70 -10.41 -7.64
C ASN A 116 5.85 -9.14 -8.50
N THR A 117 4.78 -8.72 -9.16
CA THR A 117 4.78 -7.46 -9.93
C THR A 117 4.82 -6.24 -9.01
N VAL A 118 4.10 -6.28 -7.86
CA VAL A 118 4.19 -5.24 -6.82
C VAL A 118 5.63 -5.11 -6.32
N VAL A 119 6.29 -6.23 -5.98
CA VAL A 119 7.67 -6.23 -5.50
C VAL A 119 8.59 -5.62 -6.54
N ARG A 120 8.55 -6.09 -7.81
CA ARG A 120 9.41 -5.58 -8.88
C ARG A 120 9.20 -4.10 -9.16
N LEU A 121 7.95 -3.64 -9.15
CA LEU A 121 7.65 -2.21 -9.33
C LEU A 121 8.17 -1.39 -8.15
N THR A 122 7.98 -1.88 -6.93
CA THR A 122 8.51 -1.22 -5.74
C THR A 122 10.03 -1.15 -5.76
N ASP A 123 10.71 -2.21 -6.19
CA ASP A 123 12.17 -2.24 -6.30
C ASP A 123 12.68 -1.24 -7.35
N ALA A 124 12.03 -1.17 -8.52
CA ALA A 124 12.35 -0.17 -9.54
C ALA A 124 12.13 1.28 -9.02
N LEU A 125 11.09 1.50 -8.23
CA LEU A 125 10.85 2.81 -7.59
C LEU A 125 11.84 3.11 -6.47
N ARG A 126 12.36 2.10 -5.77
CA ARG A 126 13.39 2.25 -4.73
C ARG A 126 14.74 2.70 -5.32
N GLU A 127 15.04 2.33 -6.56
CA GLU A 127 16.21 2.86 -7.30
C GLU A 127 16.11 4.39 -7.48
N VAL A 128 14.89 4.91 -7.68
CA VAL A 128 14.64 6.34 -7.90
C VAL A 128 14.41 7.09 -6.57
N PHE A 129 13.73 6.44 -5.63
CA PHE A 129 13.36 6.99 -4.32
C PHE A 129 13.81 6.04 -3.20
N PRO A 130 15.11 5.97 -2.88
CA PRO A 130 15.64 4.99 -1.94
C PRO A 130 15.09 5.12 -0.52
N ASP A 131 14.71 6.32 -0.11
CA ASP A 131 14.16 6.60 1.21
C ASP A 131 12.65 6.40 1.32
N ASP A 132 11.93 6.33 0.19
CA ASP A 132 10.47 6.21 0.17
C ASP A 132 9.97 5.80 -1.23
N PRO A 133 9.93 4.50 -1.56
CA PRO A 133 9.50 4.03 -2.88
C PRO A 133 8.04 4.37 -3.19
N THR A 134 7.21 4.65 -2.17
CA THR A 134 5.79 4.99 -2.37
C THR A 134 5.57 6.42 -2.88
N ARG A 135 6.61 7.26 -2.94
CA ARG A 135 6.55 8.57 -3.63
C ARG A 135 6.18 8.42 -5.10
N GLY A 136 6.56 7.32 -5.74
CA GLY A 136 6.20 7.02 -7.12
C GLY A 136 4.70 6.79 -7.35
N ASP A 137 3.93 6.43 -6.31
CA ASP A 137 2.49 6.21 -6.42
C ASP A 137 1.75 7.48 -6.91
N PHE A 138 2.02 8.61 -6.28
CA PHE A 138 1.43 9.90 -6.69
C PHE A 138 1.86 10.33 -8.09
N ALA A 139 3.10 10.08 -8.47
CA ALA A 139 3.61 10.40 -9.79
C ALA A 139 2.92 9.57 -10.88
N LEU A 140 2.82 8.25 -10.69
CA LEU A 140 2.14 7.34 -11.61
C LEU A 140 0.64 7.61 -11.70
N PHE A 141 -0.02 7.81 -10.57
CA PHE A 141 -1.44 8.12 -10.52
C PHE A 141 -1.75 9.46 -11.19
N GLY A 142 -1.02 10.53 -10.83
CA GLY A 142 -1.20 11.86 -11.41
C GLY A 142 -0.93 11.91 -12.91
N TYR A 143 0.08 11.18 -13.39
CA TYR A 143 0.36 11.05 -14.81
C TYR A 143 -0.79 10.36 -15.55
N GLY A 144 -1.32 9.26 -15.02
CA GLY A 144 -2.44 8.52 -15.63
C GLY A 144 -3.72 9.34 -15.71
N VAL A 145 -4.08 10.04 -14.62
CA VAL A 145 -5.27 10.92 -14.59
C VAL A 145 -5.14 12.08 -15.58
N ASN A 146 -3.99 12.76 -15.63
CA ASN A 146 -3.78 13.87 -16.54
C ASN A 146 -3.78 13.45 -18.01
N LYS A 147 -3.30 12.24 -18.32
CA LYS A 147 -3.35 11.67 -19.67
C LYS A 147 -4.80 11.41 -20.11
N GLY A 148 -5.65 10.91 -19.21
CA GLY A 148 -7.09 10.75 -19.47
C GLY A 148 -7.78 12.08 -19.78
N ASN A 149 -7.46 13.15 -19.07
CA ASN A 149 -8.04 14.47 -19.25
C ASN A 149 -7.60 15.16 -20.56
N ARG A 150 -6.41 14.86 -21.08
CA ARG A 150 -5.96 15.38 -22.39
C ARG A 150 -6.75 14.83 -23.58
N PHE A 151 -7.39 13.69 -23.44
CA PHE A 151 -8.25 13.12 -24.48
C PHE A 151 -9.70 13.62 -24.42
N THR A 152 -10.12 14.33 -23.38
CA THR A 152 -11.50 14.88 -23.26
C THR A 152 -11.64 16.30 -23.78
N GLY A 153 -10.62 16.89 -24.42
CA GLY A 153 -10.75 18.13 -25.23
C GLY A 153 -11.16 19.40 -24.47
N VAL A 154 -11.00 19.44 -23.15
CA VAL A 154 -11.22 20.68 -22.38
C VAL A 154 -9.89 21.41 -22.26
N ASP A 155 -9.68 22.37 -23.13
CA ASP A 155 -8.58 23.34 -23.08
C ASP A 155 -8.78 24.24 -21.84
N PRO A 156 -7.83 24.27 -20.87
CA PRO A 156 -7.95 25.10 -19.67
C PRO A 156 -7.85 26.61 -19.92
N GLN A 157 -7.62 27.04 -21.16
CA GLN A 157 -7.37 28.45 -21.47
C GLN A 157 -8.60 29.22 -22.04
N ASN A 158 -9.79 28.59 -21.97
CA ASN A 158 -10.99 29.28 -22.48
C ASN A 158 -11.99 29.51 -21.32
N LYS A 159 -11.60 30.36 -20.38
CA LYS A 159 -12.48 31.12 -19.48
C LYS A 159 -11.92 32.49 -19.23
#